data_771332cb143dbb8ca30b90beb181d18f
#
_entry.id   771332cb143dbb8ca30b90beb181d18f
#
_cell.length_a   1.000
_cell.length_b   1.000
_cell.length_c   1.000
_cell.angle_alpha   90.00
_cell.angle_beta   90.00
_cell.angle_gamma   90.00
#
_symmetry.space_group_name_H-M   'P 1'
#
loop_
_entity.id
_entity.type
_entity.pdbx_description
1 polymer ?
#
loop_
_entity_poly.entity_id
_entity_poly.type
_entity_poly.pdbx_seq_one_letter_code
_entity_poly.pdbx_strand_id
1 'polypeptide(L)'
;DKLILRDENGIYTRYCRAEDQDENENYLVLPVTAAFLIDNGVTVTDETAPVLGAVAVSPMQAGKESEITVTAAVADDFSGVDSVSVRFENENGKAISVELEQQGELYTGVIKKSQTGEAGTYRVKRVTVSDHMGNSAVYNGGDGPFASNVLFVIQ
;
A
#
# COMPACT_ATOMS: atom_id res chain seq x y z
N ASP A 1 4.09 -32.20 17.37
CA ASP A 1 3.02 -31.82 16.43
C ASP A 1 3.54 -31.82 15.01
N LYS A 2 2.77 -32.40 14.09
CA LYS A 2 3.13 -32.55 12.67
C LYS A 2 2.19 -31.71 11.80
N LEU A 3 2.73 -31.02 10.78
CA LEU A 3 1.98 -30.28 9.78
C LEU A 3 2.20 -30.91 8.40
N ILE A 4 1.14 -31.14 7.67
CA ILE A 4 1.21 -31.63 6.29
C ILE A 4 0.51 -30.59 5.41
N LEU A 5 1.27 -30.01 4.48
CA LEU A 5 0.72 -29.14 3.44
C LEU A 5 0.63 -29.91 2.14
N ARG A 6 -0.45 -29.68 1.40
CA ARG A 6 -0.68 -30.26 0.09
C ARG A 6 -0.98 -29.12 -0.91
N ASP A 7 -0.27 -29.14 -2.03
CA ASP A 7 -0.56 -28.20 -3.12
C ASP A 7 -1.73 -28.69 -4.02
N GLU A 8 -2.13 -27.86 -4.95
CA GLU A 8 -3.20 -28.17 -5.91
C GLU A 8 -2.91 -29.37 -6.84
N ASN A 9 -1.61 -29.70 -7.02
CA ASN A 9 -1.16 -30.86 -7.80
C ASN A 9 -1.06 -32.14 -6.97
N GLY A 10 -1.38 -32.05 -5.67
CA GLY A 10 -1.39 -33.18 -4.75
C GLY A 10 -0.02 -33.52 -4.17
N ILE A 11 0.98 -32.64 -4.32
CA ILE A 11 2.31 -32.81 -3.73
C ILE A 11 2.25 -32.43 -2.25
N TYR A 12 2.82 -33.26 -1.40
CA TYR A 12 2.83 -33.05 0.04
C TYR A 12 4.18 -32.55 0.52
N THR A 13 4.18 -31.56 1.40
CA THR A 13 5.33 -31.20 2.23
C THR A 13 4.98 -31.45 3.68
N ARG A 14 5.83 -32.16 4.39
CA ARG A 14 5.65 -32.55 5.79
C ARG A 14 6.62 -31.78 6.67
N TYR A 15 6.12 -31.22 7.75
CA TYR A 15 6.88 -30.44 8.72
C TYR A 15 6.67 -31.01 10.13
N CYS A 16 7.72 -31.00 10.95
CA CYS A 16 7.64 -31.30 12.37
C CYS A 16 8.53 -30.36 13.18
N ARG A 17 8.34 -30.36 14.50
CA ARG A 17 9.36 -29.76 15.40
C ARG A 17 10.57 -30.68 15.48
N ALA A 18 11.73 -30.11 15.82
CA ALA A 18 12.95 -30.88 15.93
C ALA A 18 12.84 -32.03 16.95
N GLU A 19 12.09 -31.84 18.02
CA GLU A 19 11.80 -32.82 19.08
C GLU A 19 10.87 -33.96 18.66
N ASP A 20 10.10 -33.73 17.59
CA ASP A 20 9.13 -34.70 17.06
C ASP A 20 9.65 -35.43 15.81
N GLN A 21 10.90 -35.22 15.42
CA GLN A 21 11.51 -35.84 14.24
C GLN A 21 11.72 -37.32 14.45
N ASP A 22 11.10 -38.13 13.57
CA ASP A 22 11.36 -39.58 13.49
C ASP A 22 12.37 -39.81 12.36
N GLU A 23 13.43 -40.55 12.66
CA GLU A 23 14.49 -40.88 11.68
C GLU A 23 14.00 -41.68 10.47
N ASN A 24 12.83 -42.29 10.57
CA ASN A 24 12.20 -43.06 9.49
C ASN A 24 11.22 -42.26 8.65
N GLU A 25 10.93 -41.00 9.01
CA GLU A 25 10.00 -40.13 8.31
C GLU A 25 10.69 -38.89 7.74
N ASN A 26 10.39 -38.56 6.50
CA ASN A 26 11.03 -37.44 5.80
C ASN A 26 10.23 -36.15 6.07
N TYR A 27 10.53 -35.48 7.19
CA TYR A 27 9.97 -34.21 7.58
C TYR A 27 10.99 -33.07 7.47
N LEU A 28 10.52 -31.90 7.07
CA LEU A 28 11.28 -30.66 7.20
C LEU A 28 11.12 -30.12 8.62
N VAL A 29 12.21 -29.82 9.29
CA VAL A 29 12.20 -29.26 10.65
C VAL A 29 11.81 -27.77 10.57
N LEU A 30 10.76 -27.40 11.28
CA LEU A 30 10.35 -26.00 11.44
C LEU A 30 11.29 -25.30 12.44
N PRO A 31 11.73 -24.06 12.15
CA PRO A 31 12.46 -23.27 13.14
C PRO A 31 11.58 -23.02 14.39
N VAL A 32 12.23 -22.93 15.55
CA VAL A 32 11.55 -22.76 16.85
C VAL A 32 10.62 -21.53 16.88
N THR A 33 10.89 -20.53 16.02
CA THR A 33 10.11 -19.31 15.88
C THR A 33 8.99 -19.41 14.84
N ALA A 34 8.87 -20.54 14.13
CA ALA A 34 7.79 -20.70 13.17
C ALA A 34 6.45 -20.82 13.90
N ALA A 35 5.63 -19.82 13.73
CA ALA A 35 4.24 -19.83 14.15
C ALA A 35 3.35 -19.84 12.89
N PHE A 36 2.32 -20.67 12.90
CA PHE A 36 1.28 -20.65 11.89
C PHE A 36 -0.08 -20.74 12.57
N LEU A 37 -1.03 -20.02 12.01
CA LEU A 37 -2.41 -20.10 12.43
C LEU A 37 -3.07 -21.24 11.66
N ILE A 38 -3.67 -22.19 12.38
CA ILE A 38 -4.57 -23.17 11.77
C ILE A 38 -5.96 -22.53 11.79
N ASP A 39 -6.42 -22.12 10.62
CA ASP A 39 -7.79 -21.67 10.45
C ASP A 39 -8.73 -22.90 10.51
N ASN A 40 -9.50 -23.01 11.57
CA ASN A 40 -10.53 -24.03 11.74
C ASN A 40 -11.86 -23.62 11.05
N GLY A 41 -11.80 -22.88 9.96
CA GLY A 41 -12.95 -22.34 9.26
C GLY A 41 -13.48 -21.04 9.86
N VAL A 42 -12.73 -20.40 10.72
CA VAL A 42 -12.95 -18.99 11.09
C VAL A 42 -12.44 -18.15 9.92
N THR A 43 -13.32 -17.59 9.15
CA THR A 43 -12.97 -16.57 8.16
C THR A 43 -12.54 -15.34 8.93
N VAL A 44 -11.24 -15.08 8.98
CA VAL A 44 -10.73 -13.80 9.49
C VAL A 44 -11.00 -12.78 8.39
N THR A 45 -11.95 -11.91 8.59
CA THR A 45 -12.28 -10.82 7.68
C THR A 45 -11.62 -9.54 8.20
N ASP A 46 -10.90 -8.85 7.31
CA ASP A 46 -10.48 -7.49 7.54
C ASP A 46 -11.66 -6.55 7.25
N GLU A 47 -12.04 -5.75 8.23
CA GLU A 47 -13.14 -4.79 8.12
C GLU A 47 -12.65 -3.34 8.27
N THR A 48 -11.32 -3.13 8.35
CA THR A 48 -10.70 -1.83 8.55
C THR A 48 -10.04 -1.36 7.26
N ALA A 49 -10.19 -0.08 6.95
CA ALA A 49 -9.53 0.51 5.80
C ALA A 49 -8.12 0.99 6.16
N PRO A 50 -7.18 1.04 5.18
CA PRO A 50 -5.86 1.58 5.41
C PRO A 50 -5.86 3.02 5.92
N VAL A 51 -4.88 3.34 6.76
CA VAL A 51 -4.73 4.67 7.37
C VAL A 51 -3.64 5.46 6.65
N LEU A 52 -4.00 6.65 6.15
CA LEU A 52 -3.07 7.61 5.58
C LEU A 52 -2.36 8.38 6.70
N GLY A 53 -1.02 8.31 6.73
CA GLY A 53 -0.19 9.08 7.69
C GLY A 53 0.26 10.43 7.15
N ALA A 54 0.83 10.47 5.95
CA ALA A 54 1.36 11.70 5.36
C ALA A 54 1.38 11.64 3.84
N VAL A 55 1.37 12.81 3.20
CA VAL A 55 1.62 12.99 1.74
C VAL A 55 2.67 14.06 1.55
N ALA A 56 3.59 13.85 0.62
CA ALA A 56 4.61 14.83 0.23
C ALA A 56 4.78 14.88 -1.30
N VAL A 57 5.28 16.00 -1.80
CA VAL A 57 5.58 16.23 -3.22
C VAL A 57 6.96 16.81 -3.40
N SER A 58 7.65 16.44 -4.47
CA SER A 58 8.98 16.96 -4.80
C SER A 58 9.21 16.95 -6.33
N PRO A 59 9.69 18.06 -6.92
CA PRO A 59 9.87 19.38 -6.31
C PRO A 59 8.54 20.08 -6.03
N MET A 60 8.53 21.03 -5.08
CA MET A 60 7.34 21.86 -4.80
C MET A 60 7.16 23.01 -5.80
N GLN A 61 8.19 23.32 -6.61
CA GLN A 61 8.14 24.30 -7.70
C GLN A 61 8.90 23.75 -8.90
N ALA A 62 8.28 23.82 -10.06
CA ALA A 62 8.87 23.34 -11.31
C ALA A 62 8.36 24.15 -12.51
N GLY A 63 9.09 24.09 -13.61
CA GLY A 63 8.63 24.60 -14.90
C GLY A 63 7.60 23.67 -15.53
N LYS A 64 6.96 24.11 -16.60
CA LYS A 64 6.09 23.26 -17.42
C LYS A 64 6.83 22.02 -17.93
N GLU A 65 6.08 20.96 -18.15
CA GLU A 65 6.63 19.67 -18.63
C GLU A 65 7.71 19.09 -17.70
N SER A 66 7.58 19.33 -16.40
CA SER A 66 8.45 18.74 -15.37
C SER A 66 7.76 17.56 -14.69
N GLU A 67 8.55 16.62 -14.20
CA GLU A 67 8.07 15.52 -13.37
C GLU A 67 7.98 15.96 -11.90
N ILE A 68 6.90 15.52 -11.22
CA ILE A 68 6.71 15.74 -9.80
C ILE A 68 6.55 14.38 -9.13
N THR A 69 7.40 14.06 -8.20
CA THR A 69 7.29 12.85 -7.38
C THR A 69 6.30 13.10 -6.26
N VAL A 70 5.39 12.17 -6.08
CA VAL A 70 4.43 12.15 -4.97
C VAL A 70 4.75 10.96 -4.09
N THR A 71 4.81 11.16 -2.78
CA THR A 71 5.00 10.09 -1.80
C THR A 71 3.91 10.13 -0.76
N ALA A 72 3.50 8.95 -0.29
CA ALA A 72 2.55 8.81 0.81
C ALA A 72 3.01 7.74 1.80
N ALA A 73 2.78 7.98 3.08
CA ALA A 73 2.89 6.97 4.12
C ALA A 73 1.49 6.41 4.36
N VAL A 74 1.29 5.13 4.10
CA VAL A 74 0.01 4.43 4.30
C VAL A 74 0.29 3.14 5.03
N ALA A 75 -0.51 2.83 6.03
CA ALA A 75 -0.42 1.60 6.80
C ALA A 75 -1.78 0.92 6.87
N ASP A 76 -1.74 -0.39 6.87
CA ASP A 76 -2.87 -1.26 7.08
C ASP A 76 -2.59 -2.21 8.23
N ASP A 77 -3.62 -2.67 8.93
CA ASP A 77 -3.44 -3.46 10.15
C ASP A 77 -3.51 -4.98 9.90
N PHE A 78 -4.03 -5.41 8.72
CA PHE A 78 -4.20 -6.84 8.49
C PHE A 78 -4.02 -7.29 7.03
N SER A 79 -4.87 -6.87 6.09
CA SER A 79 -4.88 -7.40 4.73
C SER A 79 -3.84 -6.77 3.81
N GLY A 80 -3.25 -5.68 4.24
CA GLY A 80 -2.27 -4.90 3.48
C GLY A 80 -2.92 -3.95 2.46
N VAL A 81 -2.17 -2.94 2.07
CA VAL A 81 -2.63 -1.89 1.16
C VAL A 81 -2.59 -2.39 -0.29
N ASP A 82 -3.72 -2.35 -0.98
CA ASP A 82 -3.88 -2.70 -2.39
C ASP A 82 -3.60 -1.51 -3.31
N SER A 83 -4.21 -0.35 -3.01
CA SER A 83 -4.05 0.83 -3.87
C SER A 83 -4.00 2.13 -3.09
N VAL A 84 -3.22 3.08 -3.64
CA VAL A 84 -3.11 4.46 -3.14
C VAL A 84 -3.19 5.42 -4.32
N SER A 85 -4.19 6.29 -4.34
CA SER A 85 -4.42 7.27 -5.40
C SER A 85 -4.48 8.68 -4.83
N VAL A 86 -3.75 9.61 -5.45
CA VAL A 86 -3.73 11.02 -5.08
C VAL A 86 -4.23 11.89 -6.23
N ARG A 87 -5.23 12.72 -5.96
CA ARG A 87 -5.77 13.70 -6.90
C ARG A 87 -5.41 15.11 -6.48
N PHE A 88 -4.77 15.82 -7.38
CA PHE A 88 -4.48 17.25 -7.28
C PHE A 88 -5.45 18.06 -8.15
N GLU A 89 -5.69 19.31 -7.77
CA GLU A 89 -6.50 20.24 -8.57
C GLU A 89 -5.92 21.65 -8.41
N ASN A 90 -5.86 22.39 -9.53
CA ASN A 90 -5.45 23.79 -9.52
C ASN A 90 -6.66 24.74 -9.40
N GLU A 91 -6.40 26.05 -9.28
CA GLU A 91 -7.39 27.09 -9.17
C GLU A 91 -8.34 27.20 -10.37
N ASN A 92 -7.94 26.68 -11.54
CA ASN A 92 -8.75 26.67 -12.77
C ASN A 92 -9.60 25.38 -12.91
N GLY A 93 -9.54 24.48 -11.93
CA GLY A 93 -10.23 23.18 -11.97
C GLY A 93 -9.50 22.10 -12.77
N LYS A 94 -8.28 22.35 -13.24
CA LYS A 94 -7.44 21.32 -13.86
C LYS A 94 -7.04 20.27 -12.82
N ALA A 95 -7.42 19.04 -13.07
CA ALA A 95 -7.11 17.93 -12.18
C ALA A 95 -6.01 17.03 -12.73
N ILE A 96 -5.18 16.50 -11.83
CA ILE A 96 -4.15 15.50 -12.08
C ILE A 96 -4.34 14.39 -11.05
N SER A 97 -4.42 13.14 -11.51
CA SER A 97 -4.43 11.97 -10.62
C SER A 97 -3.17 11.15 -10.86
N VAL A 98 -2.63 10.61 -9.78
CA VAL A 98 -1.46 9.73 -9.77
C VAL A 98 -1.72 8.55 -8.86
N GLU A 99 -1.47 7.35 -9.39
CA GLU A 99 -1.43 6.12 -8.60
C GLU A 99 -0.03 5.96 -8.03
N LEU A 100 0.05 5.54 -6.77
CA LEU A 100 1.30 5.33 -6.06
C LEU A 100 1.56 3.84 -5.89
N GLU A 101 2.78 3.41 -6.16
CA GLU A 101 3.25 2.04 -5.98
C GLU A 101 4.11 1.94 -4.72
N GLN A 102 4.06 0.82 -4.03
CA GLN A 102 4.86 0.60 -2.84
C GLN A 102 6.35 0.55 -3.17
N GLN A 103 7.13 1.38 -2.48
CA GLN A 103 8.59 1.42 -2.54
C GLN A 103 9.14 1.45 -1.11
N GLY A 104 9.48 0.28 -0.59
CA GLY A 104 9.88 0.12 0.82
C GLY A 104 8.71 0.41 1.76
N GLU A 105 8.88 1.37 2.66
CA GLU A 105 7.85 1.78 3.64
C GLU A 105 6.91 2.87 3.13
N LEU A 106 7.16 3.41 1.95
CA LEU A 106 6.38 4.48 1.35
C LEU A 106 5.73 4.04 0.05
N TYR A 107 4.66 4.73 -0.33
CA TYR A 107 4.03 4.65 -1.64
C TYR A 107 4.49 5.84 -2.47
N THR A 108 4.98 5.59 -3.69
CA THR A 108 5.59 6.60 -4.55
C THR A 108 5.01 6.54 -5.96
N GLY A 109 4.72 7.70 -6.53
CA GLY A 109 4.27 7.84 -7.91
C GLY A 109 4.82 9.10 -8.55
N VAL A 110 4.77 9.18 -9.87
CA VAL A 110 5.28 10.33 -10.63
C VAL A 110 4.17 10.94 -11.48
N ILE A 111 3.90 12.21 -11.26
CA ILE A 111 3.13 13.03 -12.20
C ILE A 111 4.03 13.29 -13.40
N LYS A 112 3.62 12.82 -14.56
CA LYS A 112 4.41 12.83 -15.79
C LYS A 112 4.46 14.22 -16.40
N LYS A 113 5.50 14.52 -17.18
CA LYS A 113 5.69 15.76 -17.95
C LYS A 113 4.45 16.18 -18.76
N SER A 114 3.77 15.22 -19.37
CA SER A 114 2.55 15.48 -20.15
C SER A 114 1.36 16.00 -19.33
N GLN A 115 1.40 15.86 -18.02
CA GLN A 115 0.34 16.30 -17.10
C GLN A 115 0.60 17.68 -16.52
N THR A 116 1.85 18.17 -16.56
CA THR A 116 2.33 19.43 -15.98
C THR A 116 2.48 20.57 -17.01
N GLY A 117 1.81 20.48 -18.14
CA GLY A 117 1.86 21.50 -19.22
C GLY A 117 1.12 22.81 -18.88
N GLU A 118 0.20 22.80 -17.91
CA GLU A 118 -0.56 23.99 -17.49
C GLU A 118 0.04 24.57 -16.21
N ALA A 119 0.32 25.88 -16.24
CA ALA A 119 0.81 26.60 -15.06
C ALA A 119 -0.29 26.74 -14.00
N GLY A 120 0.07 26.76 -12.74
CA GLY A 120 -0.87 26.89 -11.63
C GLY A 120 -0.37 26.29 -10.34
N THR A 121 -1.11 26.52 -9.26
CA THR A 121 -0.87 25.92 -7.95
C THR A 121 -1.77 24.71 -7.77
N TYR A 122 -1.18 23.53 -7.82
CA TYR A 122 -1.90 22.26 -7.66
C TYR A 122 -1.89 21.84 -6.20
N ARG A 123 -3.07 21.67 -5.61
CA ARG A 123 -3.27 21.25 -4.21
C ARG A 123 -3.86 19.85 -4.17
N VAL A 124 -3.52 19.09 -3.14
CA VAL A 124 -4.20 17.79 -2.91
C VAL A 124 -5.69 18.05 -2.70
N LYS A 125 -6.49 17.45 -3.55
CA LYS A 125 -7.95 17.47 -3.49
C LYS A 125 -8.51 16.26 -2.78
N ARG A 126 -7.91 15.10 -3.03
CA ARG A 126 -8.35 13.82 -2.49
C ARG A 126 -7.22 12.81 -2.47
N VAL A 127 -7.18 12.00 -1.44
CA VAL A 127 -6.40 10.76 -1.39
C VAL A 127 -7.37 9.62 -1.13
N THR A 128 -7.27 8.56 -1.92
CA THR A 128 -8.05 7.33 -1.73
C THR A 128 -7.07 6.19 -1.47
N VAL A 129 -7.33 5.41 -0.47
CA VAL A 129 -6.55 4.22 -0.12
C VAL A 129 -7.50 3.03 -0.01
N SER A 130 -7.07 1.84 -0.46
CA SER A 130 -7.82 0.60 -0.30
C SER A 130 -6.90 -0.55 0.05
N ASP A 131 -7.44 -1.58 0.70
CA ASP A 131 -6.79 -2.82 1.05
C ASP A 131 -7.15 -3.97 0.09
N HIS A 132 -6.54 -5.13 0.29
CA HIS A 132 -6.81 -6.33 -0.51
C HIS A 132 -8.17 -6.99 -0.21
N MET A 133 -8.86 -6.60 0.87
CA MET A 133 -10.20 -7.08 1.22
C MET A 133 -11.32 -6.15 0.76
N GLY A 134 -10.96 -4.99 0.15
CA GLY A 134 -11.88 -4.04 -0.45
C GLY A 134 -12.35 -2.93 0.51
N ASN A 135 -11.79 -2.85 1.73
CA ASN A 135 -12.05 -1.70 2.58
C ASN A 135 -11.31 -0.48 2.04
N SER A 136 -11.94 0.68 2.10
CA SER A 136 -11.35 1.91 1.55
C SER A 136 -11.62 3.13 2.42
N ALA A 137 -10.66 4.07 2.43
CA ALA A 137 -10.80 5.37 3.05
C ALA A 137 -10.52 6.49 2.05
N VAL A 138 -11.27 7.58 2.18
CA VAL A 138 -11.15 8.77 1.35
C VAL A 138 -10.85 9.97 2.24
N TYR A 139 -9.74 10.63 1.97
CA TYR A 139 -9.28 11.84 2.65
C TYR A 139 -9.41 13.02 1.69
N ASN A 140 -10.21 14.02 2.03
CA ASN A 140 -10.37 15.21 1.20
C ASN A 140 -9.39 16.31 1.61
N GLY A 141 -9.04 17.17 0.67
CA GLY A 141 -8.15 18.31 0.92
C GLY A 141 -8.73 19.25 1.98
N GLY A 142 -7.93 19.50 3.01
CA GLY A 142 -8.32 20.27 4.18
C GLY A 142 -8.75 19.43 5.38
N ASP A 143 -9.03 18.14 5.18
CA ASP A 143 -9.36 17.18 6.24
C ASP A 143 -8.24 16.14 6.37
N GLY A 144 -8.02 15.61 7.56
CA GLY A 144 -7.13 14.47 7.79
C GLY A 144 -5.65 14.81 7.96
N PRO A 145 -4.78 13.79 7.76
CA PRO A 145 -3.36 13.84 8.14
C PRO A 145 -2.49 14.69 7.21
N PHE A 146 -2.98 15.11 6.05
CA PHE A 146 -2.25 16.06 5.21
C PHE A 146 -2.85 17.45 5.37
N ALA A 147 -2.05 18.37 5.86
CA ALA A 147 -2.43 19.75 5.95
C ALA A 147 -2.73 20.31 4.55
N SER A 148 -3.57 21.36 4.48
CA SER A 148 -3.95 22.05 3.23
C SER A 148 -2.77 22.64 2.43
N ASN A 149 -1.53 22.42 2.89
CA ASN A 149 -0.28 22.91 2.30
C ASN A 149 0.47 21.86 1.46
N VAL A 150 -0.04 20.65 1.27
CA VAL A 150 0.56 19.73 0.29
C VAL A 150 0.19 20.20 -1.11
N LEU A 151 1.14 20.88 -1.75
CA LEU A 151 0.95 21.49 -3.05
C LEU A 151 2.26 21.52 -3.84
N PHE A 152 2.15 21.67 -5.16
CA PHE A 152 3.25 22.06 -6.04
C PHE A 152 2.81 23.16 -6.99
N VAL A 153 3.77 23.94 -7.48
CA VAL A 153 3.55 25.06 -8.41
C VAL A 153 4.25 24.78 -9.73
N ILE A 154 3.49 24.88 -10.84
CA ILE A 154 4.03 24.86 -12.21
C ILE A 154 4.03 26.29 -12.73
N GLN A 155 5.23 26.75 -13.18
CA GLN A 155 5.49 28.12 -13.68
C GLN A 155 5.64 28.14 -15.20
#